data_f5ba2bf116bcc6c9ac77cd1b5105d2db
#
_entry.id   f5ba2bf116bcc6c9ac77cd1b5105d2db
#
_cell.length_a   1.000
_cell.length_b   1.000
_cell.length_c   1.000
_cell.angle_alpha   90.00
_cell.angle_beta   90.00
_cell.angle_gamma   90.00
#
_symmetry.space_group_name_H-M   'P 1'
#
loop_
_entity.id
_entity.type
_entity.pdbx_description
1 polymer ?
#
loop_
_entity_poly.entity_id
_entity_poly.type
_entity_poly.pdbx_seq_one_letter_code
_entity_poly.pdbx_strand_id
1 'polypeptide(L)'
;MTFLRRIIMFSRSRKFGRCYEARWANCAFRTIQAPIALLVLLSLVHPSRAFAANPDLEIVLTGSRQRIEKLDYRMSGRLTRVEADGKRMSYKFVAKAHWFPDGLRLLCEISGPGSEKTRLLLHMGVGGQVTIEAVLPGEKAARVLPFERWNDPLVGTDFSYEDMLENQFFWKNQELLAPEKYGARDCFVLKSMSGSQDRTYYDSVTSWIDRGILYPVHVVKTLHGTGQQKEFIYYGLRQVDGAWSASQVEAKLQGKPGSSMLVIEGGTGRAKLAMKDFDLGPAGAQSKPSK
;
A
#
# COMPACT_ATOMS: atom_id res chain seq x y z
N MET A 1 -0.47 -41.33 37.33
CA MET A 1 0.16 -42.33 36.46
C MET A 1 0.94 -41.53 35.44
N THR A 2 2.16 -41.06 35.71
CA THR A 2 3.47 -41.67 35.79
C THR A 2 3.97 -42.19 34.42
N PHE A 3 5.01 -41.50 33.93
CA PHE A 3 6.30 -41.91 33.33
C PHE A 3 6.72 -40.83 32.31
N LEU A 4 7.64 -39.96 32.53
CA LEU A 4 9.07 -39.90 32.94
C LEU A 4 10.07 -40.48 31.91
N ARG A 5 10.97 -39.55 31.45
CA ARG A 5 12.43 -39.65 31.18
C ARG A 5 12.91 -40.33 29.89
N ARG A 6 13.85 -39.70 29.13
CA ARG A 6 15.32 -39.49 29.28
C ARG A 6 15.82 -38.73 28.02
N ILE A 7 16.48 -37.65 28.06
CA ILE A 7 17.92 -37.28 28.28
C ILE A 7 18.91 -38.34 27.75
N ILE A 8 19.75 -37.99 26.78
CA ILE A 8 21.17 -38.30 26.72
C ILE A 8 21.90 -37.20 25.90
N MET A 9 22.83 -36.51 26.57
CA MET A 9 23.99 -35.78 26.07
C MET A 9 25.11 -36.75 25.70
N PHE A 10 25.97 -36.38 24.74
CA PHE A 10 27.42 -36.67 24.69
C PHE A 10 28.04 -35.74 23.65
N SER A 11 28.86 -34.88 23.89
CA SER A 11 30.15 -34.42 24.42
C SER A 11 31.39 -35.16 23.89
N ARG A 12 32.37 -34.30 23.57
CA ARG A 12 33.85 -34.48 23.44
C ARG A 12 34.40 -34.81 22.06
N SER A 13 35.23 -33.97 21.46
CA SER A 13 36.55 -33.37 21.80
C SER A 13 37.74 -34.26 21.41
N ARG A 14 38.68 -33.69 20.68
CA ARG A 14 40.15 -33.69 20.74
C ARG A 14 40.76 -33.60 19.31
N LYS A 15 41.48 -32.57 18.96
CA LYS A 15 42.89 -32.12 19.22
C LYS A 15 43.96 -33.07 18.66
N PHE A 16 45.02 -32.39 18.17
CA PHE A 16 46.38 -32.79 17.79
C PHE A 16 46.57 -32.96 16.28
N GLY A 17 47.51 -32.32 15.61
CA GLY A 17 48.73 -31.59 16.03
C GLY A 17 49.90 -31.99 15.18
N ARG A 18 50.79 -31.03 14.90
CA ARG A 18 52.20 -31.09 14.49
C ARG A 18 52.56 -31.05 13.03
N CYS A 19 53.09 -29.90 12.69
CA CYS A 19 54.48 -29.59 12.28
C CYS A 19 55.29 -30.69 11.58
N TYR A 20 55.78 -30.37 10.40
CA TYR A 20 57.16 -30.71 10.03
C TYR A 20 57.79 -29.59 9.19
N GLU A 21 58.95 -29.16 9.66
CA GLU A 21 59.84 -28.18 9.07
C GLU A 21 60.71 -28.78 7.92
N ALA A 22 61.05 -27.89 7.02
CA ALA A 22 62.31 -27.67 6.38
C ALA A 22 63.02 -28.78 5.56
N ARG A 23 63.40 -28.46 4.33
CA ARG A 23 64.76 -28.52 3.89
C ARG A 23 65.05 -27.75 2.59
N TRP A 24 66.08 -26.96 2.65
CA TRP A 24 66.74 -26.21 1.57
C TRP A 24 67.34 -27.11 0.52
N ALA A 25 67.27 -26.74 -0.75
CA ALA A 25 68.33 -27.01 -1.72
C ALA A 25 68.24 -26.03 -2.89
N ASN A 26 69.34 -25.30 -3.08
CA ASN A 26 69.69 -24.47 -4.20
C ASN A 26 69.67 -25.24 -5.52
N CYS A 27 69.23 -24.63 -6.61
CA CYS A 27 69.93 -24.79 -7.91
C CYS A 27 69.53 -23.67 -8.91
N ALA A 28 70.58 -22.98 -9.28
CA ALA A 28 70.93 -22.46 -10.60
C ALA A 28 69.97 -21.56 -11.41
N PHE A 29 70.48 -20.35 -11.58
CA PHE A 29 70.15 -19.40 -12.62
C PHE A 29 70.16 -20.02 -14.03
N ARG A 30 69.07 -19.86 -14.76
CA ARG A 30 69.08 -19.80 -16.22
C ARG A 30 68.19 -18.64 -16.67
N THR A 31 68.81 -17.58 -17.11
CA THR A 31 68.24 -16.49 -17.87
C THR A 31 67.63 -17.02 -19.17
N ILE A 32 66.32 -16.91 -19.29
CA ILE A 32 65.64 -17.04 -20.59
C ILE A 32 64.91 -15.70 -20.83
N GLN A 33 65.46 -14.98 -21.80
CA GLN A 33 64.80 -13.85 -22.41
C GLN A 33 63.53 -14.35 -23.10
N ALA A 34 62.35 -13.92 -22.64
CA ALA A 34 61.10 -14.13 -23.32
C ALA A 34 60.49 -12.75 -23.76
N PRO A 35 59.95 -12.68 -24.95
CA PRO A 35 59.53 -11.41 -25.54
C PRO A 35 58.33 -10.82 -24.80
N ILE A 36 58.35 -9.50 -24.72
CA ILE A 36 57.26 -8.70 -24.20
C ILE A 36 56.03 -8.92 -25.09
N ALA A 37 55.12 -9.81 -24.68
CA ALA A 37 53.80 -9.90 -25.25
C ALA A 37 52.98 -8.74 -24.69
N LEU A 38 52.71 -7.75 -25.53
CA LEU A 38 51.84 -6.64 -25.31
C LEU A 38 50.40 -7.19 -25.15
N LEU A 39 50.00 -7.46 -23.91
CA LEU A 39 48.63 -7.85 -23.56
C LEU A 39 47.76 -6.58 -23.62
N VAL A 40 47.20 -6.34 -24.81
CA VAL A 40 46.12 -5.36 -24.99
C VAL A 40 44.95 -5.86 -24.16
N LEU A 41 44.77 -5.33 -22.95
CA LEU A 41 43.57 -5.43 -22.17
C LEU A 41 42.48 -4.69 -22.95
N LEU A 42 41.74 -5.41 -23.81
CA LEU A 42 40.41 -5.01 -24.24
C LEU A 42 39.54 -5.01 -22.99
N SER A 43 39.46 -3.87 -22.30
CA SER A 43 38.41 -3.57 -21.36
C SER A 43 37.09 -3.65 -22.13
N LEU A 44 36.42 -4.78 -22.00
CA LEU A 44 34.99 -4.92 -22.34
C LEU A 44 34.22 -3.90 -21.51
N VAL A 45 34.13 -2.69 -22.05
CA VAL A 45 33.13 -1.73 -21.62
C VAL A 45 31.79 -2.40 -21.94
N HIS A 46 31.27 -3.13 -20.97
CA HIS A 46 29.86 -3.54 -21.01
C HIS A 46 29.09 -2.23 -20.97
N PRO A 47 28.35 -1.88 -22.02
CA PRO A 47 27.41 -0.77 -21.91
C PRO A 47 26.47 -1.14 -20.77
N SER A 48 26.61 -0.46 -19.64
CA SER A 48 25.55 -0.45 -18.62
C SER A 48 24.28 -0.10 -19.39
N ARG A 49 23.41 -1.09 -19.61
CA ARG A 49 22.07 -0.82 -20.09
C ARG A 49 21.44 0.08 -19.04
N ALA A 50 21.58 1.40 -19.23
CA ALA A 50 20.72 2.35 -18.58
C ALA A 50 19.31 1.86 -18.93
N PHE A 51 18.57 1.38 -17.92
CA PHE A 51 17.16 1.08 -18.07
C PHE A 51 16.53 2.38 -18.59
N ALA A 52 16.20 2.42 -19.88
CA ALA A 52 15.47 3.53 -20.44
C ALA A 52 14.18 3.62 -19.62
N ALA A 53 13.98 4.77 -18.99
CA ALA A 53 12.75 5.05 -18.25
C ALA A 53 11.58 4.72 -19.17
N ASN A 54 10.66 3.86 -18.73
CA ASN A 54 9.46 3.53 -19.51
C ASN A 54 8.55 4.77 -19.48
N PRO A 55 8.36 5.50 -20.60
CA PRO A 55 7.60 6.73 -20.61
C PRO A 55 6.14 6.54 -20.18
N ASP A 56 5.56 5.37 -20.46
CA ASP A 56 4.19 5.04 -20.04
C ASP A 56 4.11 4.88 -18.53
N LEU A 57 5.14 4.31 -17.88
CA LEU A 57 5.20 4.21 -16.41
C LEU A 57 5.19 5.58 -15.76
N GLU A 58 6.00 6.51 -16.27
CA GLU A 58 6.05 7.89 -15.75
C GLU A 58 4.71 8.61 -15.94
N ILE A 59 4.04 8.44 -17.08
CA ILE A 59 2.71 9.01 -17.34
C ILE A 59 1.71 8.49 -16.31
N VAL A 60 1.67 7.17 -16.09
CA VAL A 60 0.73 6.53 -15.16
C VAL A 60 0.98 6.98 -13.72
N LEU A 61 2.23 6.96 -13.26
CA LEU A 61 2.58 7.35 -11.89
C LEU A 61 2.32 8.84 -11.65
N THR A 62 2.76 9.69 -12.57
CA THR A 62 2.55 11.14 -12.47
C THR A 62 1.06 11.46 -12.45
N GLY A 63 0.28 10.87 -13.36
CA GLY A 63 -1.17 11.10 -13.39
C GLY A 63 -1.89 10.62 -12.14
N SER A 64 -1.53 9.43 -11.62
CA SER A 64 -2.11 8.89 -10.38
C SER A 64 -1.77 9.74 -9.17
N ARG A 65 -0.51 10.18 -9.02
CA ARG A 65 -0.06 11.05 -7.93
C ARG A 65 -0.72 12.42 -8.01
N GLN A 66 -0.71 13.06 -9.17
CA GLN A 66 -1.36 14.37 -9.37
C GLN A 66 -2.85 14.33 -9.06
N ARG A 67 -3.54 13.21 -9.34
CA ARG A 67 -4.94 13.03 -8.95
C ARG A 67 -5.11 13.10 -7.44
N ILE A 68 -4.21 12.46 -6.67
CA ILE A 68 -4.22 12.46 -5.21
C ILE A 68 -3.80 13.83 -4.66
N GLU A 69 -2.76 14.44 -5.23
CA GLU A 69 -2.23 15.74 -4.81
C GLU A 69 -3.19 16.91 -5.08
N LYS A 70 -4.18 16.72 -5.94
CA LYS A 70 -5.23 17.71 -6.22
C LYS A 70 -6.51 17.51 -5.42
N LEU A 71 -6.52 16.57 -4.47
CA LEU A 71 -7.72 16.32 -3.67
C LEU A 71 -8.08 17.51 -2.79
N ASP A 72 -9.32 17.95 -2.90
CA ASP A 72 -9.98 18.96 -2.04
C ASP A 72 -11.47 18.67 -2.02
N TYR A 73 -11.84 17.52 -1.43
CA TYR A 73 -13.22 17.08 -1.48
C TYR A 73 -13.87 16.95 -0.10
N ARG A 74 -15.21 17.09 -0.11
CA ARG A 74 -16.09 16.59 0.94
C ARG A 74 -17.10 15.67 0.29
N MET A 75 -17.32 14.48 0.86
CA MET A 75 -18.29 13.52 0.36
C MET A 75 -19.12 12.93 1.49
N SER A 76 -20.31 12.46 1.15
CA SER A 76 -21.18 11.68 2.03
C SER A 76 -21.76 10.49 1.27
N GLY A 77 -22.11 9.44 2.00
CA GLY A 77 -22.64 8.24 1.41
C GLY A 77 -22.90 7.14 2.42
N ARG A 78 -22.86 5.92 1.95
CA ARG A 78 -23.05 4.72 2.77
C ARG A 78 -21.98 3.69 2.51
N LEU A 79 -21.53 3.06 3.60
CA LEU A 79 -20.69 1.89 3.59
C LEU A 79 -21.57 0.69 4.01
N THR A 80 -21.72 -0.30 3.16
CA THR A 80 -22.60 -1.44 3.38
C THR A 80 -21.85 -2.75 3.23
N ARG A 81 -21.94 -3.62 4.23
CA ARG A 81 -21.55 -5.03 4.15
C ARG A 81 -22.74 -5.87 3.71
N VAL A 82 -22.55 -6.70 2.69
CA VAL A 82 -23.54 -7.68 2.22
C VAL A 82 -22.98 -9.08 2.50
N GLU A 83 -23.62 -9.82 3.38
CA GLU A 83 -23.25 -11.20 3.72
C GLU A 83 -23.74 -12.17 2.65
N ALA A 84 -23.24 -13.43 2.68
CA ALA A 84 -23.62 -14.46 1.73
C ALA A 84 -25.13 -14.79 1.72
N ASP A 85 -25.78 -14.70 2.87
CA ASP A 85 -27.23 -14.91 3.06
C ASP A 85 -28.08 -13.70 2.63
N GLY A 86 -27.42 -12.63 2.13
CA GLY A 86 -28.06 -11.39 1.71
C GLY A 86 -28.33 -10.40 2.84
N LYS A 87 -28.00 -10.73 4.10
CA LYS A 87 -28.08 -9.79 5.21
C LYS A 87 -27.19 -8.58 4.95
N ARG A 88 -27.70 -7.38 5.28
CA ARG A 88 -27.00 -6.13 5.06
C ARG A 88 -26.80 -5.36 6.35
N MET A 89 -25.57 -4.87 6.55
CA MET A 89 -25.24 -3.90 7.59
C MET A 89 -24.77 -2.62 6.90
N SER A 90 -25.44 -1.51 7.18
CA SER A 90 -25.20 -0.24 6.50
C SER A 90 -24.85 0.86 7.51
N TYR A 91 -23.83 1.65 7.16
CA TYR A 91 -23.28 2.75 7.96
C TYR A 91 -23.34 4.03 7.14
N LYS A 92 -23.66 5.15 7.76
CA LYS A 92 -23.47 6.47 7.16
C LYS A 92 -21.98 6.76 7.10
N PHE A 93 -21.54 7.31 5.98
CA PHE A 93 -20.15 7.65 5.71
C PHE A 93 -20.04 9.12 5.32
N VAL A 94 -19.12 9.84 5.97
CA VAL A 94 -18.74 11.21 5.59
C VAL A 94 -17.23 11.26 5.55
N ALA A 95 -16.68 11.84 4.49
CA ALA A 95 -15.25 12.03 4.37
C ALA A 95 -14.91 13.44 3.86
N LYS A 96 -13.74 13.92 4.26
CA LYS A 96 -13.08 15.11 3.75
C LYS A 96 -11.63 14.77 3.45
N ALA A 97 -11.12 15.21 2.32
CA ALA A 97 -9.70 15.08 2.01
C ALA A 97 -9.16 16.35 1.39
N HIS A 98 -7.93 16.70 1.75
CA HIS A 98 -7.20 17.80 1.17
C HIS A 98 -5.70 17.50 1.19
N TRP A 99 -5.02 17.86 0.09
CA TRP A 99 -3.57 17.79 0.02
C TRP A 99 -2.97 19.12 0.51
N PHE A 100 -2.20 19.03 1.60
CA PHE A 100 -1.44 20.12 2.19
C PHE A 100 0.04 20.07 1.75
N PRO A 101 0.85 21.11 2.03
CA PRO A 101 2.29 21.08 1.70
C PRO A 101 3.06 19.90 2.32
N ASP A 102 2.57 19.33 3.43
CA ASP A 102 3.15 18.19 4.14
C ASP A 102 2.51 16.84 3.75
N GLY A 103 1.49 16.83 2.88
CA GLY A 103 0.83 15.64 2.37
C GLY A 103 -0.69 15.65 2.48
N LEU A 104 -1.30 14.50 2.21
CA LEU A 104 -2.74 14.29 2.24
C LEU A 104 -3.23 14.13 3.67
N ARG A 105 -4.33 14.82 4.01
CA ARG A 105 -5.18 14.48 5.15
C ARG A 105 -6.54 14.01 4.69
N LEU A 106 -6.98 12.88 5.24
CA LEU A 106 -8.28 12.30 5.02
C LEU A 106 -8.95 12.10 6.38
N LEU A 107 -10.05 12.81 6.63
CA LEU A 107 -10.90 12.62 7.80
C LEU A 107 -12.17 11.89 7.40
N CYS A 108 -12.41 10.72 8.02
CA CYS A 108 -13.62 9.92 7.83
C CYS A 108 -14.43 9.84 9.12
N GLU A 109 -15.74 9.96 9.01
CA GLU A 109 -16.69 9.66 10.07
C GLU A 109 -17.68 8.59 9.57
N ILE A 110 -17.79 7.50 10.33
CA ILE A 110 -18.64 6.35 10.02
C ILE A 110 -19.58 6.16 11.21
N SER A 111 -20.88 6.20 10.95
CA SER A 111 -21.92 6.09 11.97
C SER A 111 -22.79 4.87 11.71
N GLY A 112 -22.88 3.98 12.70
CA GLY A 112 -23.74 2.81 12.67
C GLY A 112 -25.22 3.14 12.91
N PRO A 113 -26.07 2.10 12.93
CA PRO A 113 -27.50 2.26 13.22
C PRO A 113 -27.80 2.74 14.64
N GLY A 114 -26.85 2.62 15.58
CA GLY A 114 -26.90 3.17 16.93
C GLY A 114 -26.20 4.52 17.05
N SER A 115 -25.81 4.88 18.26
CA SER A 115 -25.03 6.10 18.53
C SER A 115 -23.52 5.93 18.31
N GLU A 116 -23.09 4.73 17.93
CA GLU A 116 -21.69 4.39 17.76
C GLU A 116 -21.10 5.08 16.53
N LYS A 117 -19.96 5.71 16.74
CA LYS A 117 -19.21 6.39 15.68
C LYS A 117 -17.77 5.94 15.69
N THR A 118 -17.23 5.73 14.49
CA THR A 118 -15.80 5.60 14.22
C THR A 118 -15.35 6.85 13.51
N ARG A 119 -14.32 7.52 14.01
CA ARG A 119 -13.70 8.66 13.33
C ARG A 119 -12.23 8.33 13.09
N LEU A 120 -11.76 8.64 11.90
CA LEU A 120 -10.41 8.35 11.45
C LEU A 120 -9.81 9.60 10.86
N LEU A 121 -8.59 9.92 11.24
CA LEU A 121 -7.73 10.87 10.54
C LEU A 121 -6.53 10.12 10.00
N LEU A 122 -6.43 10.05 8.68
CA LEU A 122 -5.32 9.46 7.97
C LEU A 122 -4.47 10.61 7.43
N HIS A 123 -3.18 10.53 7.69
CA HIS A 123 -2.18 11.43 7.12
C HIS A 123 -1.21 10.61 6.29
N MET A 124 -1.08 10.97 5.01
CA MET A 124 -0.09 10.42 4.11
C MET A 124 0.86 11.54 3.70
N GLY A 125 2.10 11.50 4.18
CA GLY A 125 3.14 12.46 3.83
C GLY A 125 3.51 12.44 2.35
N VAL A 126 4.20 13.46 1.88
CA VAL A 126 4.61 13.62 0.46
C VAL A 126 5.44 12.44 -0.08
N GLY A 127 6.11 11.67 0.80
CA GLY A 127 6.84 10.45 0.46
C GLY A 127 6.04 9.15 0.65
N GLY A 128 4.71 9.23 0.87
CA GLY A 128 3.84 8.07 1.01
C GLY A 128 3.79 7.45 2.42
N GLN A 129 4.52 8.02 3.42
CA GLN A 129 4.46 7.54 4.80
C GLN A 129 3.07 7.80 5.39
N VAL A 130 2.50 6.79 6.04
CA VAL A 130 1.14 6.84 6.57
C VAL A 130 1.14 6.89 8.09
N THR A 131 0.23 7.70 8.64
CA THR A 131 -0.17 7.67 10.05
C THR A 131 -1.69 7.62 10.11
N ILE A 132 -2.24 6.79 10.99
CA ILE A 132 -3.69 6.65 11.19
C ILE A 132 -3.98 6.97 12.66
N GLU A 133 -4.82 7.96 12.89
CA GLU A 133 -5.40 8.26 14.19
C GLU A 133 -6.89 7.88 14.17
N ALA A 134 -7.39 7.38 15.30
CA ALA A 134 -8.77 6.93 15.40
C ALA A 134 -9.40 7.32 16.74
N VAL A 135 -10.71 7.55 16.69
CA VAL A 135 -11.62 7.47 17.84
C VAL A 135 -12.58 6.34 17.53
N LEU A 136 -12.42 5.22 18.21
CA LEU A 136 -13.26 4.04 18.02
C LEU A 136 -14.49 4.09 18.93
N PRO A 137 -15.52 3.24 18.70
CA PRO A 137 -16.68 3.15 19.54
C PRO A 137 -16.32 2.96 21.02
N GLY A 138 -16.91 3.79 21.90
CA GLY A 138 -16.63 3.78 23.34
C GLY A 138 -15.36 4.55 23.78
N GLU A 139 -14.51 4.98 22.86
CA GLU A 139 -13.33 5.81 23.18
C GLU A 139 -13.71 7.29 23.29
N LYS A 140 -13.06 7.99 24.23
CA LYS A 140 -13.29 9.42 24.50
C LYS A 140 -12.29 10.35 23.83
N ALA A 141 -11.15 9.82 23.38
CA ALA A 141 -10.06 10.59 22.79
C ALA A 141 -9.49 9.87 21.57
N ALA A 142 -8.93 10.64 20.64
CA ALA A 142 -8.18 10.12 19.52
C ALA A 142 -6.86 9.48 20.00
N ARG A 143 -6.46 8.42 19.35
CA ARG A 143 -5.16 7.80 19.52
C ARG A 143 -4.57 7.37 18.19
N VAL A 144 -3.25 7.33 18.11
CA VAL A 144 -2.57 6.72 16.96
C VAL A 144 -2.90 5.23 16.93
N LEU A 145 -3.42 4.77 15.81
CA LEU A 145 -3.71 3.37 15.60
C LEU A 145 -2.38 2.62 15.36
N PRO A 146 -2.05 1.61 16.20
CA PRO A 146 -0.83 0.84 16.00
C PRO A 146 -0.89 0.08 14.68
N PHE A 147 0.26 -0.17 14.07
CA PHE A 147 0.36 -0.79 12.74
C PHE A 147 -0.38 -2.11 12.67
N GLU A 148 -0.30 -2.93 13.71
CA GLU A 148 -0.91 -4.24 13.81
C GLU A 148 -2.42 -4.23 13.59
N ARG A 149 -3.05 -3.05 13.70
CA ARG A 149 -4.48 -2.85 13.52
C ARG A 149 -4.87 -2.23 12.17
N TRP A 150 -3.91 -1.85 11.34
CA TRP A 150 -4.23 -1.15 10.07
C TRP A 150 -5.05 -1.99 9.11
N ASN A 151 -4.87 -3.32 9.15
CA ASN A 151 -5.65 -4.25 8.33
C ASN A 151 -6.92 -4.79 9.04
N ASP A 152 -7.24 -4.31 10.25
CA ASP A 152 -8.51 -4.66 10.89
C ASP A 152 -9.69 -4.20 10.02
N PRO A 153 -10.79 -5.00 9.99
CA PRO A 153 -11.99 -4.64 9.26
C PRO A 153 -12.60 -3.31 9.74
N LEU A 154 -12.72 -2.35 8.86
CA LEU A 154 -13.37 -1.08 9.13
C LEU A 154 -14.86 -1.30 9.36
N VAL A 155 -15.34 -1.13 10.59
CA VAL A 155 -16.71 -1.40 11.04
C VAL A 155 -17.28 -2.76 10.57
N GLY A 156 -16.43 -3.79 10.52
CA GLY A 156 -16.82 -5.15 10.12
C GLY A 156 -16.97 -5.37 8.60
N THR A 157 -16.59 -4.41 7.77
CA THR A 157 -16.61 -4.53 6.30
C THR A 157 -15.34 -5.20 5.75
N ASP A 158 -15.25 -5.36 4.42
CA ASP A 158 -14.03 -5.85 3.75
C ASP A 158 -12.99 -4.75 3.52
N PHE A 159 -13.36 -3.49 3.74
CA PHE A 159 -12.40 -2.40 3.83
C PHE A 159 -11.64 -2.49 5.16
N SER A 160 -10.36 -2.19 5.14
CA SER A 160 -9.55 -1.95 6.34
C SER A 160 -9.27 -0.46 6.52
N TYR A 161 -8.66 -0.09 7.64
CA TYR A 161 -8.24 1.29 7.86
C TYR A 161 -7.25 1.77 6.79
N GLU A 162 -6.30 0.92 6.40
CA GLU A 162 -5.30 1.23 5.38
C GLU A 162 -5.91 1.39 3.98
N ASP A 163 -7.01 0.71 3.68
CA ASP A 163 -7.65 0.76 2.35
C ASP A 163 -8.25 2.13 2.01
N MET A 164 -8.37 3.01 2.99
CA MET A 164 -8.86 4.38 2.78
C MET A 164 -7.84 5.28 2.06
N LEU A 165 -6.61 4.82 1.84
CA LEU A 165 -5.55 5.54 1.15
C LEU A 165 -5.03 4.76 -0.07
N GLU A 166 -4.50 5.49 -1.04
CA GLU A 166 -3.87 4.95 -2.25
C GLU A 166 -2.35 5.21 -2.23
N ASN A 167 -1.69 4.89 -1.11
CA ASN A 167 -0.27 5.13 -0.88
C ASN A 167 0.65 4.29 -1.79
N GLN A 168 0.16 3.21 -2.40
CA GLN A 168 0.90 2.35 -3.32
C GLN A 168 1.49 3.11 -4.52
N PHE A 169 0.89 4.21 -4.94
CA PHE A 169 1.42 5.03 -6.04
C PHE A 169 2.69 5.80 -5.65
N PHE A 170 3.02 5.88 -4.36
CA PHE A 170 4.21 6.53 -3.82
C PHE A 170 5.32 5.54 -3.45
N TRP A 171 5.08 4.23 -3.54
CA TRP A 171 6.12 3.22 -3.32
C TRP A 171 7.18 3.30 -4.41
N LYS A 172 8.41 2.85 -4.08
CA LYS A 172 9.56 2.94 -5.00
C LYS A 172 9.54 1.89 -6.10
N ASN A 173 9.05 0.68 -5.77
CA ASN A 173 9.11 -0.45 -6.68
C ASN A 173 7.84 -0.50 -7.52
N GLN A 174 7.92 0.00 -8.74
CA GLN A 174 6.80 0.10 -9.68
C GLN A 174 7.14 -0.64 -10.97
N GLU A 175 6.20 -1.43 -11.46
CA GLU A 175 6.34 -2.19 -12.71
C GLU A 175 5.09 -1.98 -13.55
N LEU A 176 5.28 -1.58 -14.80
CA LEU A 176 4.18 -1.53 -15.77
C LEU A 176 4.13 -2.88 -16.50
N LEU A 177 3.06 -3.62 -16.29
CA LEU A 177 2.80 -4.89 -16.93
C LEU A 177 2.22 -4.68 -18.35
N ALA A 178 2.02 -5.79 -19.10
CA ALA A 178 1.33 -5.72 -20.38
C ALA A 178 -0.06 -5.06 -20.21
N PRO A 179 -0.46 -4.17 -21.12
CA PRO A 179 -1.77 -3.52 -21.04
C PRO A 179 -2.88 -4.56 -21.22
N GLU A 180 -3.96 -4.36 -20.47
CA GLU A 180 -5.13 -5.24 -20.52
C GLU A 180 -6.42 -4.45 -20.69
N LYS A 181 -7.49 -5.15 -21.09
CA LYS A 181 -8.84 -4.60 -21.03
C LYS A 181 -9.50 -4.99 -19.71
N TYR A 182 -10.14 -4.04 -19.05
CA TYR A 182 -11.06 -4.31 -17.95
C TYR A 182 -12.48 -3.86 -18.36
N GLY A 183 -13.34 -4.83 -18.64
CA GLY A 183 -14.61 -4.57 -19.32
C GLY A 183 -14.36 -3.96 -20.71
N ALA A 184 -14.97 -2.81 -20.98
CA ALA A 184 -14.80 -2.07 -22.24
C ALA A 184 -13.63 -1.06 -22.22
N ARG A 185 -12.84 -1.00 -21.15
CA ARG A 185 -11.80 0.00 -20.97
C ARG A 185 -10.41 -0.54 -21.26
N ASP A 186 -9.64 0.18 -22.05
CA ASP A 186 -8.21 -0.09 -22.23
C ASP A 186 -7.45 0.44 -21.02
N CYS A 187 -6.69 -0.42 -20.36
CA CYS A 187 -6.03 -0.09 -19.12
C CYS A 187 -4.50 -0.22 -19.21
N PHE A 188 -3.79 0.66 -18.54
CA PHE A 188 -2.47 0.37 -18.03
C PHE A 188 -2.61 -0.58 -16.83
N VAL A 189 -1.71 -1.55 -16.71
CA VAL A 189 -1.66 -2.44 -15.55
C VAL A 189 -0.40 -2.13 -14.77
N LEU A 190 -0.57 -1.45 -13.65
CA LEU A 190 0.53 -1.03 -12.79
C LEU A 190 0.62 -1.98 -11.59
N LYS A 191 1.78 -2.61 -11.40
CA LYS A 191 2.10 -3.38 -10.20
C LYS A 191 3.04 -2.57 -9.31
N SER A 192 2.55 -2.22 -8.13
CA SER A 192 3.30 -1.57 -7.07
C SER A 192 3.71 -2.62 -6.04
N MET A 193 5.00 -2.72 -5.71
CA MET A 193 5.52 -3.66 -4.72
C MET A 193 6.05 -2.89 -3.53
N SER A 194 5.65 -3.30 -2.32
CA SER A 194 6.16 -2.68 -1.10
C SER A 194 7.64 -2.99 -0.91
N GLY A 195 8.39 -2.02 -0.43
CA GLY A 195 9.78 -2.17 -0.01
C GLY A 195 9.87 -2.19 1.52
N SER A 196 11.08 -2.43 2.03
CA SER A 196 11.35 -2.49 3.48
C SER A 196 11.05 -1.17 4.23
N GLN A 197 10.92 -0.05 3.51
CA GLN A 197 10.60 1.26 4.08
C GLN A 197 9.09 1.56 4.03
N ASP A 198 8.32 0.78 3.28
CA ASP A 198 6.90 0.97 3.12
C ASP A 198 6.16 0.25 4.25
N ARG A 199 5.57 1.03 5.16
CA ARG A 199 4.79 0.48 6.25
C ARG A 199 3.38 0.19 5.76
N THR A 200 3.13 -1.06 5.39
CA THR A 200 1.89 -1.54 4.78
C THR A 200 1.66 -3.02 5.07
N TYR A 201 0.40 -3.46 5.06
CA TYR A 201 0.02 -4.88 5.13
C TYR A 201 0.04 -5.57 3.76
N TYR A 202 0.39 -4.85 2.69
CA TYR A 202 0.36 -5.39 1.33
C TYR A 202 1.76 -5.64 0.78
N ASP A 203 2.00 -6.85 0.27
CA ASP A 203 3.22 -7.17 -0.51
C ASP A 203 3.20 -6.45 -1.85
N SER A 204 2.03 -6.44 -2.49
CA SER A 204 1.86 -5.82 -3.79
C SER A 204 0.42 -5.34 -4.01
N VAL A 205 0.30 -4.35 -4.89
CA VAL A 205 -0.97 -3.83 -5.39
C VAL A 205 -0.90 -3.78 -6.90
N THR A 206 -1.82 -4.47 -7.58
CA THR A 206 -1.97 -4.39 -9.03
C THR A 206 -3.19 -3.53 -9.34
N SER A 207 -2.99 -2.47 -10.13
CA SER A 207 -4.02 -1.48 -10.47
C SER A 207 -4.25 -1.45 -11.97
N TRP A 208 -5.48 -1.68 -12.41
CA TRP A 208 -5.92 -1.44 -13.78
C TRP A 208 -6.38 0.01 -13.88
N ILE A 209 -5.63 0.81 -14.58
CA ILE A 209 -5.80 2.26 -14.67
C ILE A 209 -6.27 2.59 -16.09
N ASP A 210 -7.48 3.12 -16.21
CA ASP A 210 -8.06 3.54 -17.50
C ASP A 210 -7.15 4.55 -18.21
N ARG A 211 -6.76 4.24 -19.45
CA ARG A 211 -5.80 5.04 -20.23
C ARG A 211 -6.32 6.44 -20.59
N GLY A 212 -7.63 6.58 -20.71
CA GLY A 212 -8.24 7.85 -21.12
C GLY A 212 -8.37 8.86 -19.99
N ILE A 213 -8.49 8.39 -18.74
CA ILE A 213 -8.79 9.25 -17.59
C ILE A 213 -7.80 9.13 -16.43
N LEU A 214 -6.83 8.22 -16.52
CA LEU A 214 -5.81 7.90 -15.49
C LEU A 214 -6.42 7.65 -14.10
N TYR A 215 -7.55 6.93 -14.06
CA TYR A 215 -8.26 6.57 -12.85
C TYR A 215 -8.30 5.04 -12.70
N PRO A 216 -8.06 4.49 -11.48
CA PRO A 216 -8.16 3.05 -11.27
C PRO A 216 -9.61 2.57 -11.44
N VAL A 217 -9.80 1.49 -12.19
CA VAL A 217 -11.11 0.85 -12.41
C VAL A 217 -11.22 -0.48 -11.69
N HIS A 218 -10.07 -1.09 -11.42
CA HIS A 218 -9.94 -2.34 -10.69
C HIS A 218 -8.59 -2.36 -9.97
N VAL A 219 -8.56 -2.84 -8.73
CA VAL A 219 -7.34 -2.94 -7.92
C VAL A 219 -7.36 -4.26 -7.17
N VAL A 220 -6.24 -4.98 -7.20
CA VAL A 220 -6.02 -6.19 -6.42
C VAL A 220 -4.84 -5.95 -5.49
N LYS A 221 -5.07 -6.06 -4.18
CA LYS A 221 -4.06 -5.95 -3.14
C LYS A 221 -3.75 -7.35 -2.59
N THR A 222 -2.48 -7.73 -2.51
CA THR A 222 -2.03 -9.00 -1.97
C THR A 222 -1.51 -8.80 -0.56
N LEU A 223 -2.11 -9.48 0.42
CA LEU A 223 -1.74 -9.38 1.84
C LEU A 223 -0.42 -10.08 2.13
N HIS A 224 0.42 -9.40 2.90
CA HIS A 224 1.70 -9.90 3.36
C HIS A 224 1.57 -11.21 4.17
N GLY A 225 2.47 -12.14 3.94
CA GLY A 225 2.58 -13.41 4.68
C GLY A 225 1.51 -14.46 4.35
N THR A 226 0.31 -14.05 3.94
CA THR A 226 -0.78 -14.99 3.60
C THR A 226 -0.98 -15.18 2.11
N GLY A 227 -0.60 -14.18 1.29
CA GLY A 227 -0.90 -14.14 -0.13
C GLY A 227 -2.40 -13.97 -0.46
N GLN A 228 -3.27 -13.82 0.55
CA GLN A 228 -4.69 -13.59 0.36
C GLN A 228 -4.92 -12.28 -0.39
N GLN A 229 -5.86 -12.26 -1.32
CA GLN A 229 -6.15 -11.10 -2.15
C GLN A 229 -7.39 -10.35 -1.66
N LYS A 230 -7.31 -9.04 -1.75
CA LYS A 230 -8.43 -8.12 -1.57
C LYS A 230 -8.64 -7.37 -2.89
N GLU A 231 -9.84 -7.45 -3.43
CA GLU A 231 -10.23 -6.89 -4.71
C GLU A 231 -11.07 -5.64 -4.50
N PHE A 232 -10.81 -4.59 -5.28
CA PHE A 232 -11.60 -3.35 -5.31
C PHE A 232 -12.04 -3.07 -6.74
N ILE A 233 -13.33 -2.84 -6.94
CA ILE A 233 -13.93 -2.52 -8.24
C ILE A 233 -14.60 -1.15 -8.15
N TYR A 234 -14.30 -0.28 -9.11
CA TYR A 234 -14.77 1.10 -9.13
C TYR A 234 -15.85 1.26 -10.20
N TYR A 235 -17.05 1.67 -9.79
CA TYR A 235 -18.21 1.82 -10.66
C TYR A 235 -18.65 3.28 -10.78
N GLY A 236 -19.38 3.57 -11.88
CA GLY A 236 -20.03 4.85 -12.11
C GLY A 236 -19.06 6.02 -12.12
N LEU A 237 -17.94 5.87 -12.85
CA LEU A 237 -16.93 6.91 -13.01
C LEU A 237 -17.55 8.14 -13.66
N ARG A 238 -17.40 9.28 -13.00
CA ARG A 238 -17.93 10.59 -13.44
C ARG A 238 -17.01 11.72 -13.00
N GLN A 239 -17.13 12.85 -13.65
CA GLN A 239 -16.47 14.06 -13.19
C GLN A 239 -17.31 14.77 -12.13
N VAL A 240 -16.66 15.16 -11.04
CA VAL A 240 -17.21 16.02 -9.99
C VAL A 240 -16.28 17.22 -9.87
N ASP A 241 -16.76 18.40 -10.17
CA ASP A 241 -15.99 19.66 -10.16
C ASP A 241 -14.67 19.61 -10.99
N GLY A 242 -14.67 18.81 -12.07
CA GLY A 242 -13.53 18.64 -12.97
C GLY A 242 -12.56 17.51 -12.59
N ALA A 243 -12.77 16.83 -11.46
CA ALA A 243 -12.00 15.65 -11.05
C ALA A 243 -12.79 14.35 -11.30
N TRP A 244 -12.12 13.31 -11.80
CA TRP A 244 -12.73 12.00 -11.92
C TRP A 244 -12.93 11.35 -10.55
N SER A 245 -14.08 10.73 -10.35
CA SER A 245 -14.47 10.03 -9.13
C SER A 245 -15.36 8.85 -9.46
N ALA A 246 -15.24 7.76 -8.69
CA ALA A 246 -16.19 6.66 -8.71
C ALA A 246 -17.41 7.03 -7.86
N SER A 247 -18.61 6.62 -8.28
CA SER A 247 -19.81 6.74 -7.45
C SER A 247 -19.96 5.57 -6.48
N GLN A 248 -19.31 4.44 -6.77
CA GLN A 248 -19.34 3.26 -5.94
C GLN A 248 -17.97 2.55 -5.98
N VAL A 249 -17.56 1.98 -4.83
CA VAL A 249 -16.38 1.13 -4.71
C VAL A 249 -16.80 -0.15 -3.99
N GLU A 250 -16.65 -1.30 -4.67
CA GLU A 250 -16.87 -2.61 -4.07
C GLU A 250 -15.54 -3.18 -3.57
N ALA A 251 -15.54 -3.73 -2.36
CA ALA A 251 -14.41 -4.47 -1.79
C ALA A 251 -14.81 -5.92 -1.54
N LYS A 252 -13.93 -6.86 -1.92
CA LYS A 252 -14.06 -8.30 -1.69
C LYS A 252 -12.78 -8.87 -1.11
N LEU A 253 -12.90 -9.70 -0.12
CA LEU A 253 -11.77 -10.45 0.43
C LEU A 253 -11.83 -11.90 -0.07
N GLN A 254 -10.77 -12.36 -0.72
CA GLN A 254 -10.68 -13.74 -1.23
C GLN A 254 -10.94 -14.76 -0.14
N GLY A 255 -11.81 -15.73 -0.43
CA GLY A 255 -12.21 -16.78 0.51
C GLY A 255 -13.26 -16.36 1.54
N LYS A 256 -13.65 -15.08 1.59
CA LYS A 256 -14.74 -14.60 2.44
C LYS A 256 -15.99 -14.34 1.58
N PRO A 257 -17.12 -15.00 1.87
CA PRO A 257 -18.34 -14.80 1.10
C PRO A 257 -18.93 -13.39 1.34
N GLY A 258 -19.68 -12.90 0.35
CA GLY A 258 -20.25 -11.56 0.36
C GLY A 258 -19.28 -10.49 -0.11
N SER A 259 -19.65 -9.22 0.03
CA SER A 259 -18.82 -8.06 -0.35
C SER A 259 -19.22 -6.82 0.45
N SER A 260 -18.39 -5.79 0.37
CA SER A 260 -18.69 -4.49 0.96
C SER A 260 -18.73 -3.41 -0.12
N MET A 261 -19.71 -2.51 -0.03
CA MET A 261 -19.92 -1.45 -1.00
C MET A 261 -19.85 -0.09 -0.33
N LEU A 262 -18.96 0.78 -0.79
CA LEU A 262 -19.00 2.21 -0.49
C LEU A 262 -19.77 2.90 -1.61
N VAL A 263 -20.88 3.53 -1.31
CA VAL A 263 -21.72 4.31 -2.24
C VAL A 263 -21.58 5.77 -1.90
N ILE A 264 -21.15 6.60 -2.84
CA ILE A 264 -21.05 8.06 -2.70
C ILE A 264 -22.35 8.68 -3.20
N GLU A 265 -23.11 9.28 -2.29
CA GLU A 265 -24.44 9.85 -2.55
C GLU A 265 -24.40 11.35 -2.84
N GLY A 266 -23.39 12.05 -2.29
CA GLY A 266 -23.24 13.49 -2.48
C GLY A 266 -21.82 13.96 -2.17
N GLY A 267 -21.51 15.17 -2.60
CA GLY A 267 -20.22 15.78 -2.31
C GLY A 267 -19.81 16.86 -3.30
N THR A 268 -18.67 17.47 -3.05
CA THR A 268 -18.02 18.47 -3.90
C THR A 268 -16.53 18.18 -3.98
N GLY A 269 -15.91 18.40 -5.15
CA GLY A 269 -14.47 18.34 -5.39
C GLY A 269 -13.76 19.68 -5.19
N ARG A 270 -14.45 20.70 -4.66
CA ARG A 270 -13.93 22.04 -4.38
C ARG A 270 -14.38 22.51 -3.00
N ALA A 271 -14.03 21.72 -1.98
CA ALA A 271 -14.52 21.96 -0.62
C ALA A 271 -13.81 23.12 0.11
N LYS A 272 -12.67 23.58 -0.41
CA LYS A 272 -11.84 24.68 0.15
C LYS A 272 -11.50 24.43 1.61
N LEU A 273 -11.00 23.19 1.89
CA LEU A 273 -10.70 22.74 3.22
C LEU A 273 -9.41 23.39 3.76
N ALA A 274 -9.37 23.62 5.07
CA ALA A 274 -8.23 24.13 5.80
C ALA A 274 -7.80 23.13 6.89
N MET A 275 -6.61 23.30 7.45
CA MET A 275 -6.06 22.40 8.49
C MET A 275 -7.02 22.18 9.66
N LYS A 276 -7.71 23.22 10.11
CA LYS A 276 -8.72 23.16 11.19
C LYS A 276 -9.91 22.24 10.90
N ASP A 277 -10.14 21.87 9.63
CA ASP A 277 -11.21 20.95 9.24
C ASP A 277 -10.84 19.48 9.48
N PHE A 278 -9.58 19.21 9.83
CA PHE A 278 -9.02 17.86 10.03
C PHE A 278 -8.69 17.58 11.50
N ASP A 279 -9.56 18.02 12.40
CA ASP A 279 -9.47 17.74 13.83
C ASP A 279 -10.45 16.61 14.19
N LEU A 280 -9.94 15.57 14.84
CA LEU A 280 -10.78 14.50 15.39
C LEU A 280 -11.63 14.99 16.57
N GLY A 281 -11.22 16.07 17.23
CA GLY A 281 -11.93 16.65 18.38
C GLY A 281 -12.18 15.66 19.53
N PRO A 282 -12.75 16.09 20.64
CA PRO A 282 -13.21 15.18 21.69
C PRO A 282 -14.37 14.30 21.18
N ALA A 283 -14.48 13.08 21.72
CA ALA A 283 -15.58 12.19 21.42
C ALA A 283 -16.91 12.87 21.76
N GLY A 284 -17.78 13.05 20.76
CA GLY A 284 -19.07 13.73 20.94
C GLY A 284 -19.19 15.10 20.28
N ALA A 285 -18.11 15.72 19.83
CA ALA A 285 -18.21 16.96 19.05
C ALA A 285 -18.86 16.66 17.69
N GLN A 286 -20.09 17.13 17.49
CA GLN A 286 -20.74 17.09 16.19
C GLN A 286 -20.06 18.12 15.28
N SER A 287 -19.60 17.71 14.11
CA SER A 287 -19.28 18.65 13.05
C SER A 287 -20.57 19.38 12.68
N LYS A 288 -20.71 20.65 13.08
CA LYS A 288 -21.85 21.47 12.66
C LYS A 288 -21.90 21.48 11.14
N PRO A 289 -23.05 21.19 10.51
CA PRO A 289 -23.19 21.37 9.08
C PRO A 289 -22.94 22.86 8.78
N SER A 290 -21.93 23.15 7.98
CA SER A 290 -21.77 24.50 7.43
C SER A 290 -22.93 24.78 6.49
N LYS A 291 -23.69 25.82 6.79
CA LYS A 291 -24.76 26.37 5.94
C LYS A 291 -24.21 26.78 4.57
#